data_3c355fe7640bcbd2408616f7702adefa
#
_entry.id   3c355fe7640bcbd2408616f7702adefa
#
_cell.length_a   1.000
_cell.length_b   1.000
_cell.length_c   1.000
_cell.angle_alpha   90.00
_cell.angle_beta   90.00
_cell.angle_gamma   90.00
#
_symmetry.space_group_name_H-M   'P 1'
#
loop_
_entity.id
_entity.type
_entity.pdbx_description
1 polymer ?
#
loop_
_entity_poly.entity_id
_entity_poly.type
_entity_poly.pdbx_seq_one_letter_code
_entity_poly.pdbx_strand_id
1 'polypeptide(L)'
;MAEIKHRCRLYLQFPARTSASIEAQLAPAVAGADAACVLICPDESPIDESHAGRLVDLVQGRGLACLIENDIELAERLGADGAHIEADPAAYTEARKRLGESANIGIGCGLSRHDAMLLAEMGADYVAFGPEAGSDIDAVDQCAELIAGWAGIFVVPCVAWNVDSAAEAARLAALGADFIAPSHKIWRDDEAPRLIAEIDNAVRQARRAA
;
A
#
# COMPACT_ATOMS: atom_id res chain seq x y z
N MET A 1 17.18 -4.24 25.80
CA MET A 1 16.85 -3.92 24.40
C MET A 1 15.39 -3.51 24.39
N ALA A 2 15.07 -2.30 23.97
CA ALA A 2 13.67 -1.90 23.79
C ALA A 2 13.08 -2.76 22.67
N GLU A 3 12.03 -3.49 22.95
CA GLU A 3 11.22 -4.20 21.97
C GLU A 3 10.71 -3.15 20.97
N ILE A 4 11.19 -3.17 19.75
CA ILE A 4 10.64 -2.34 18.68
C ILE A 4 9.22 -2.89 18.46
N LYS A 5 8.23 -2.26 19.08
CA LYS A 5 6.83 -2.57 18.83
C LYS A 5 6.57 -2.31 17.35
N HIS A 6 6.50 -3.36 16.58
CA HIS A 6 6.12 -3.30 15.17
C HIS A 6 4.71 -2.73 15.13
N ARG A 7 4.59 -1.50 14.63
CA ARG A 7 3.32 -0.77 14.56
C ARG A 7 2.81 -0.85 13.14
N CYS A 8 1.67 -1.49 12.96
CA CYS A 8 0.97 -1.47 11.69
C CYS A 8 0.54 -0.04 11.34
N ARG A 9 0.75 0.39 10.08
CA ARG A 9 0.46 1.73 9.57
C ARG A 9 -0.40 1.66 8.31
N LEU A 10 -0.95 2.80 7.88
CA LEU A 10 -1.71 2.84 6.64
C LEU A 10 -0.81 3.00 5.41
N TYR A 11 -1.20 2.34 4.33
CA TYR A 11 -0.68 2.44 3.00
C TYR A 11 -1.82 2.94 2.11
N LEU A 12 -1.80 4.21 1.68
CA LEU A 12 -2.94 4.84 1.02
C LEU A 12 -2.85 4.67 -0.49
N GLN A 13 -3.79 3.92 -1.09
CA GLN A 13 -3.97 3.84 -2.53
C GLN A 13 -4.78 5.05 -2.99
N PHE A 14 -4.19 5.95 -3.75
CA PHE A 14 -4.83 7.18 -4.21
C PHE A 14 -5.02 7.18 -5.73
N PRO A 15 -6.27 7.25 -6.24
CA PRO A 15 -6.52 7.27 -7.68
C PRO A 15 -6.06 8.60 -8.29
N ALA A 16 -5.28 8.52 -9.37
CA ALA A 16 -4.76 9.67 -10.09
C ALA A 16 -5.84 10.37 -10.93
N ARG A 17 -7.03 10.60 -10.37
CA ARG A 17 -8.10 11.34 -11.05
C ARG A 17 -7.86 12.83 -10.97
N THR A 18 -8.07 13.51 -12.09
CA THR A 18 -8.09 14.97 -12.13
C THR A 18 -9.46 15.48 -11.67
N SER A 19 -9.69 15.41 -10.35
CA SER A 19 -10.90 16.00 -9.74
C SER A 19 -10.49 16.82 -8.53
N ALA A 20 -10.83 18.10 -8.55
CA ALA A 20 -10.52 19.02 -7.44
C ALA A 20 -11.07 18.54 -6.08
N SER A 21 -12.18 17.79 -6.07
CA SER A 21 -12.74 17.22 -4.84
C SER A 21 -11.86 16.12 -4.25
N ILE A 22 -11.30 15.25 -5.10
CA ILE A 22 -10.42 14.15 -4.66
C ILE A 22 -9.10 14.68 -4.15
N GLU A 23 -8.45 15.61 -4.87
CA GLU A 23 -7.21 16.26 -4.40
C GLU A 23 -7.41 16.93 -3.03
N ALA A 24 -8.56 17.57 -2.83
CA ALA A 24 -8.89 18.21 -1.57
C ALA A 24 -9.06 17.22 -0.40
N GLN A 25 -9.34 15.95 -0.68
CA GLN A 25 -9.47 14.90 0.34
C GLN A 25 -8.12 14.33 0.77
N LEU A 26 -7.11 14.28 -0.11
CA LEU A 26 -5.81 13.66 0.20
C LEU A 26 -5.10 14.37 1.36
N ALA A 27 -5.06 15.69 1.36
CA ALA A 27 -4.35 16.45 2.38
C ALA A 27 -4.90 16.22 3.81
N PRO A 28 -6.23 16.28 4.06
CA PRO A 28 -6.77 15.97 5.37
C PRO A 28 -6.66 14.48 5.74
N ALA A 29 -6.78 13.56 4.79
CA ALA A 29 -6.62 12.13 5.04
C ALA A 29 -5.19 11.81 5.54
N VAL A 30 -4.19 12.34 4.85
CA VAL A 30 -2.76 12.18 5.24
C VAL A 30 -2.45 12.85 6.58
N ALA A 31 -3.06 14.02 6.87
CA ALA A 31 -2.84 14.72 8.13
C ALA A 31 -3.53 14.04 9.33
N GLY A 32 -4.63 13.32 9.08
CA GLY A 32 -5.45 12.69 10.13
C GLY A 32 -5.08 11.25 10.48
N ALA A 33 -4.19 10.61 9.72
CA ALA A 33 -3.86 9.20 9.86
C ALA A 33 -2.35 8.94 9.96
N ASP A 34 -1.97 7.80 10.54
CA ASP A 34 -0.58 7.32 10.55
C ASP A 34 -0.27 6.60 9.23
N ALA A 35 -0.22 7.37 8.16
CA ALA A 35 0.15 6.84 6.85
C ALA A 35 1.67 6.64 6.74
N ALA A 36 2.09 5.54 6.14
CA ALA A 36 3.49 5.27 5.80
C ALA A 36 3.83 5.85 4.43
N CYS A 37 2.93 5.70 3.48
CA CYS A 37 3.12 6.14 2.10
C CYS A 37 1.76 6.39 1.42
N VAL A 38 1.86 6.99 0.24
CA VAL A 38 0.76 7.11 -0.73
C VAL A 38 1.21 6.47 -2.03
N LEU A 39 0.40 5.56 -2.55
CA LEU A 39 0.53 4.99 -3.89
C LEU A 39 -0.41 5.73 -4.83
N ILE A 40 0.14 6.31 -5.88
CA ILE A 40 -0.64 6.91 -6.96
C ILE A 40 -1.00 5.80 -7.94
N CYS A 41 -2.30 5.48 -8.01
CA CYS A 41 -2.84 4.41 -8.84
C CYS A 41 -3.46 4.97 -10.13
N PRO A 42 -3.32 4.29 -11.27
CA PRO A 42 -4.15 4.59 -12.43
C PRO A 42 -5.63 4.35 -12.08
N ASP A 43 -6.51 5.10 -12.74
CA ASP A 43 -7.94 4.86 -12.66
C ASP A 43 -8.46 4.39 -14.03
N GLU A 44 -9.58 4.91 -14.50
CA GLU A 44 -10.13 4.58 -15.83
C GLU A 44 -9.26 5.07 -17.00
N SER A 45 -8.28 5.95 -16.73
CA SER A 45 -7.35 6.51 -17.70
C SER A 45 -5.90 6.42 -17.21
N PRO A 46 -4.92 6.45 -18.12
CA PRO A 46 -3.51 6.58 -17.75
C PRO A 46 -3.28 7.79 -16.85
N ILE A 47 -2.27 7.70 -16.00
CA ILE A 47 -1.90 8.77 -15.08
C ILE A 47 -1.42 10.00 -15.88
N ASP A 48 -2.06 11.16 -15.67
CA ASP A 48 -1.56 12.43 -16.18
C ASP A 48 -0.29 12.85 -15.43
N GLU A 49 0.81 12.99 -16.14
CA GLU A 49 2.13 13.24 -15.58
C GLU A 49 2.19 14.56 -14.78
N SER A 50 1.57 15.63 -15.29
CA SER A 50 1.55 16.92 -14.57
C SER A 50 0.76 16.84 -13.28
N HIS A 51 -0.33 16.08 -13.28
CA HIS A 51 -1.13 15.86 -12.09
C HIS A 51 -0.38 14.99 -11.07
N ALA A 52 0.19 13.88 -11.53
CA ALA A 52 0.99 13.00 -10.68
C ALA A 52 2.18 13.73 -10.04
N GLY A 53 2.87 14.60 -10.78
CA GLY A 53 3.95 15.43 -10.25
C GLY A 53 3.50 16.31 -9.07
N ARG A 54 2.34 16.95 -9.17
CA ARG A 54 1.78 17.73 -8.04
C ARG A 54 1.44 16.87 -6.83
N LEU A 55 0.94 15.63 -7.06
CA LEU A 55 0.67 14.69 -5.97
C LEU A 55 1.95 14.20 -5.30
N VAL A 56 3.00 13.90 -6.07
CA VAL A 56 4.33 13.55 -5.54
C VAL A 56 4.85 14.66 -4.65
N ASP A 57 4.87 15.90 -5.14
CA ASP A 57 5.31 17.08 -4.37
C ASP A 57 4.50 17.26 -3.08
N LEU A 58 3.19 17.06 -3.16
CA LEU A 58 2.28 17.20 -2.02
C LEU A 58 2.56 16.13 -0.94
N VAL A 59 2.79 14.89 -1.34
CA VAL A 59 3.03 13.76 -0.43
C VAL A 59 4.41 13.84 0.19
N GLN A 60 5.45 14.02 -0.63
CA GLN A 60 6.84 14.16 -0.18
C GLN A 60 7.05 15.40 0.69
N GLY A 61 6.37 16.51 0.36
CA GLY A 61 6.36 17.72 1.17
C GLY A 61 5.79 17.55 2.60
N ARG A 62 5.12 16.42 2.86
CA ARG A 62 4.63 16.00 4.19
C ARG A 62 5.52 14.95 4.86
N GLY A 63 6.63 14.60 4.24
CA GLY A 63 7.57 13.60 4.76
C GLY A 63 7.06 12.17 4.62
N LEU A 64 6.15 11.90 3.69
CA LEU A 64 5.66 10.57 3.35
C LEU A 64 6.29 10.08 2.06
N ALA A 65 6.51 8.77 1.96
CA ALA A 65 6.92 8.18 0.71
C ALA A 65 5.77 8.23 -0.32
N CYS A 66 6.10 8.55 -1.57
CA CYS A 66 5.18 8.54 -2.69
C CYS A 66 5.62 7.49 -3.71
N LEU A 67 4.74 6.57 -4.04
CA LEU A 67 4.99 5.48 -4.97
C LEU A 67 4.06 5.60 -6.18
N ILE A 68 4.48 5.04 -7.32
CA ILE A 68 3.67 4.97 -8.55
C ILE A 68 3.33 3.52 -8.83
N GLU A 69 2.07 3.25 -9.18
CA GLU A 69 1.63 1.89 -9.51
C GLU A 69 1.90 1.57 -10.98
N ASN A 70 2.61 0.46 -11.22
CA ASN A 70 2.88 -0.17 -12.52
C ASN A 70 3.50 0.74 -13.61
N ASP A 71 4.02 1.92 -13.26
CA ASP A 71 4.71 2.82 -14.21
C ASP A 71 6.08 3.24 -13.66
N ILE A 72 7.08 2.38 -13.90
CA ILE A 72 8.46 2.58 -13.44
C ILE A 72 9.09 3.82 -14.09
N GLU A 73 8.74 4.08 -15.36
CA GLU A 73 9.28 5.22 -16.11
C GLU A 73 8.73 6.55 -15.55
N LEU A 74 7.46 6.58 -15.23
CA LEU A 74 6.83 7.73 -14.59
C LEU A 74 7.40 7.96 -13.18
N ALA A 75 7.59 6.90 -12.39
CA ALA A 75 8.20 6.98 -11.08
C ALA A 75 9.60 7.60 -11.13
N GLU A 76 10.44 7.17 -12.10
CA GLU A 76 11.78 7.72 -12.34
C GLU A 76 11.71 9.21 -12.73
N ARG A 77 10.86 9.57 -13.70
CA ARG A 77 10.75 10.96 -14.18
C ARG A 77 10.26 11.93 -13.12
N LEU A 78 9.34 11.49 -12.27
CA LEU A 78 8.77 12.33 -11.21
C LEU A 78 9.62 12.36 -9.93
N GLY A 79 10.67 11.54 -9.83
CA GLY A 79 11.44 11.41 -8.61
C GLY A 79 10.62 10.86 -7.44
N ALA A 80 9.68 9.96 -7.73
CA ALA A 80 8.93 9.24 -6.70
C ALA A 80 9.86 8.36 -5.85
N ASP A 81 9.46 8.05 -4.63
CA ASP A 81 10.28 7.24 -3.71
C ASP A 81 10.33 5.76 -4.09
N GLY A 82 9.59 5.35 -5.14
CA GLY A 82 9.60 4.01 -5.66
C GLY A 82 8.37 3.65 -6.48
N ALA A 83 8.14 2.35 -6.63
CA ALA A 83 7.03 1.81 -7.39
C ALA A 83 6.39 0.60 -6.70
N HIS A 84 5.11 0.39 -6.97
CA HIS A 84 4.41 -0.86 -6.67
C HIS A 84 4.08 -1.54 -8.00
N ILE A 85 4.54 -2.77 -8.18
CA ILE A 85 4.40 -3.50 -9.43
C ILE A 85 3.77 -4.87 -9.21
N GLU A 86 3.19 -5.44 -10.24
CA GLU A 86 2.71 -6.82 -10.22
C GLU A 86 3.86 -7.83 -10.07
N ALA A 87 3.54 -9.03 -9.63
CA ALA A 87 4.50 -10.09 -9.38
C ALA A 87 5.11 -10.64 -10.70
N ASP A 88 6.12 -9.96 -11.19
CA ASP A 88 6.93 -10.35 -12.36
C ASP A 88 8.42 -10.14 -12.05
N PRO A 89 9.24 -11.22 -12.02
CA PRO A 89 10.68 -11.12 -11.80
C PRO A 89 11.42 -10.25 -12.80
N ALA A 90 10.99 -10.20 -14.06
CA ALA A 90 11.62 -9.36 -15.08
C ALA A 90 11.29 -7.87 -14.86
N ALA A 91 10.04 -7.56 -14.53
CA ALA A 91 9.61 -6.21 -14.18
C ALA A 91 10.32 -5.72 -12.90
N TYR A 92 10.45 -6.58 -11.87
CA TYR A 92 11.21 -6.25 -10.66
C TYR A 92 12.68 -5.91 -10.97
N THR A 93 13.34 -6.73 -11.78
CA THR A 93 14.75 -6.52 -12.16
C THR A 93 14.93 -5.18 -12.89
N GLU A 94 14.02 -4.85 -13.81
CA GLU A 94 14.06 -3.57 -14.53
C GLU A 94 13.75 -2.40 -13.59
N ALA A 95 12.77 -2.54 -12.67
CA ALA A 95 12.46 -1.52 -11.68
C ALA A 95 13.66 -1.21 -10.79
N ARG A 96 14.30 -2.24 -10.24
CA ARG A 96 15.49 -2.08 -9.38
C ARG A 96 16.66 -1.43 -10.14
N LYS A 97 16.88 -1.84 -11.39
CA LYS A 97 17.93 -1.27 -12.23
C LYS A 97 17.69 0.23 -12.52
N ARG A 98 16.44 0.65 -12.78
CA ARG A 98 16.10 2.03 -13.13
C ARG A 98 16.02 2.93 -11.90
N LEU A 99 15.34 2.50 -10.87
CA LEU A 99 15.06 3.33 -9.69
C LEU A 99 16.20 3.29 -8.66
N GLY A 100 17.10 2.29 -8.76
CA GLY A 100 18.26 2.16 -7.88
C GLY A 100 17.94 1.47 -6.53
N GLU A 101 18.99 1.26 -5.73
CA GLU A 101 18.94 0.49 -4.49
C GLU A 101 18.18 1.20 -3.35
N SER A 102 18.04 2.52 -3.42
CA SER A 102 17.36 3.31 -2.39
C SER A 102 15.85 3.44 -2.60
N ALA A 103 15.36 3.04 -3.77
CA ALA A 103 13.94 3.11 -4.08
C ALA A 103 13.16 1.99 -3.40
N ASN A 104 11.94 2.28 -2.97
CA ASN A 104 11.01 1.28 -2.43
C ASN A 104 10.29 0.56 -3.57
N ILE A 105 10.59 -0.71 -3.80
CA ILE A 105 9.90 -1.52 -4.81
C ILE A 105 9.07 -2.58 -4.12
N GLY A 106 7.76 -2.42 -4.19
CA GLY A 106 6.79 -3.35 -3.64
C GLY A 106 6.11 -4.20 -4.68
N ILE A 107 5.66 -5.37 -4.28
CA ILE A 107 5.12 -6.38 -5.18
C ILE A 107 3.69 -6.74 -4.80
N GLY A 108 2.77 -6.60 -5.76
CA GLY A 108 1.40 -7.10 -5.69
C GLY A 108 1.35 -8.59 -5.96
N CYS A 109 1.25 -9.41 -4.92
CA CYS A 109 1.28 -10.88 -5.04
C CYS A 109 -0.11 -11.52 -5.06
N GLY A 110 -1.18 -10.72 -4.96
CA GLY A 110 -2.54 -11.25 -4.86
C GLY A 110 -2.65 -12.26 -3.72
N LEU A 111 -3.01 -13.51 -4.04
CA LEU A 111 -3.06 -14.62 -3.07
C LEU A 111 -1.94 -15.65 -3.30
N SER A 112 -0.86 -15.27 -4.01
CA SER A 112 0.26 -16.15 -4.33
C SER A 112 1.39 -16.04 -3.31
N ARG A 113 1.48 -17.02 -2.40
CA ARG A 113 2.64 -17.14 -1.50
C ARG A 113 3.93 -17.42 -2.27
N HIS A 114 3.85 -18.15 -3.39
CA HIS A 114 5.02 -18.50 -4.20
C HIS A 114 5.69 -17.26 -4.77
N ASP A 115 4.92 -16.37 -5.39
CA ASP A 115 5.44 -15.14 -5.98
C ASP A 115 6.01 -14.20 -4.93
N ALA A 116 5.33 -14.11 -3.77
CA ALA A 116 5.82 -13.33 -2.64
C ALA A 116 7.19 -13.82 -2.16
N MET A 117 7.39 -15.14 -1.99
CA MET A 117 8.66 -15.71 -1.59
C MET A 117 9.75 -15.46 -2.63
N LEU A 118 9.45 -15.72 -3.91
CA LEU A 118 10.40 -15.54 -5.00
C LEU A 118 10.91 -14.09 -5.07
N LEU A 119 9.99 -13.12 -5.04
CA LEU A 119 10.35 -11.71 -5.20
C LEU A 119 10.96 -11.11 -3.92
N ALA A 120 10.57 -11.61 -2.74
CA ALA A 120 11.25 -11.27 -1.49
C ALA A 120 12.71 -11.76 -1.48
N GLU A 121 12.98 -12.96 -1.99
CA GLU A 121 14.37 -13.49 -2.16
C GLU A 121 15.17 -12.67 -3.17
N MET A 122 14.52 -12.09 -4.18
CA MET A 122 15.15 -11.18 -5.14
C MET A 122 15.45 -9.79 -4.55
N GLY A 123 14.88 -9.45 -3.39
CA GLY A 123 15.14 -8.20 -2.67
C GLY A 123 14.02 -7.17 -2.76
N ALA A 124 12.77 -7.58 -2.97
CA ALA A 124 11.62 -6.70 -2.85
C ALA A 124 11.54 -6.07 -1.45
N ASP A 125 11.20 -4.79 -1.36
CA ASP A 125 11.16 -4.05 -0.10
C ASP A 125 9.92 -4.39 0.73
N TYR A 126 8.84 -4.81 0.09
CA TYR A 126 7.63 -5.36 0.72
C TYR A 126 6.82 -6.19 -0.29
N VAL A 127 5.95 -7.03 0.24
CA VAL A 127 4.97 -7.80 -0.54
C VAL A 127 3.55 -7.43 -0.13
N ALA A 128 2.60 -7.46 -1.07
CA ALA A 128 1.21 -7.15 -0.80
C ALA A 128 0.33 -8.37 -1.08
N PHE A 129 -0.47 -8.75 -0.08
CA PHE A 129 -1.46 -9.81 -0.16
C PHE A 129 -2.86 -9.23 -0.11
N GLY A 130 -3.70 -9.65 -1.02
CA GLY A 130 -5.10 -9.29 -1.04
C GLY A 130 -5.81 -9.79 -2.27
N PRO A 131 -7.08 -10.14 -2.16
CA PRO A 131 -7.89 -10.53 -3.29
C PRO A 131 -8.17 -9.32 -4.19
N GLU A 132 -8.64 -9.58 -5.39
CA GLU A 132 -9.22 -8.52 -6.21
C GLU A 132 -10.40 -7.87 -5.50
N ALA A 133 -10.61 -6.59 -5.76
CA ALA A 133 -11.69 -5.84 -5.12
C ALA A 133 -13.07 -6.43 -5.47
N GLY A 134 -13.81 -6.88 -4.46
CA GLY A 134 -15.13 -7.49 -4.61
C GLY A 134 -15.12 -9.03 -4.66
N SER A 135 -13.99 -9.65 -4.32
CA SER A 135 -13.90 -11.10 -4.12
C SER A 135 -14.80 -11.60 -2.97
N ASP A 136 -15.03 -12.90 -2.96
CA ASP A 136 -15.84 -13.56 -1.93
C ASP A 136 -15.11 -13.67 -0.58
N ILE A 137 -15.83 -14.17 0.43
CA ILE A 137 -15.33 -14.31 1.80
C ILE A 137 -14.17 -15.31 1.88
N ASP A 138 -14.14 -16.34 1.03
CA ASP A 138 -13.10 -17.36 1.05
C ASP A 138 -11.75 -16.73 0.65
N ALA A 139 -11.74 -15.82 -0.32
CA ALA A 139 -10.54 -15.09 -0.72
C ALA A 139 -10.03 -14.15 0.37
N VAL A 140 -10.93 -13.52 1.13
CA VAL A 140 -10.58 -12.66 2.30
C VAL A 140 -9.97 -13.50 3.42
N ASP A 141 -10.51 -14.68 3.71
CA ASP A 141 -9.96 -15.57 4.72
C ASP A 141 -8.60 -16.16 4.28
N GLN A 142 -8.43 -16.50 3.02
CA GLN A 142 -7.14 -16.92 2.47
C GLN A 142 -6.08 -15.81 2.60
N CYS A 143 -6.45 -14.56 2.34
CA CYS A 143 -5.56 -13.42 2.57
C CYS A 143 -5.11 -13.33 4.04
N ALA A 144 -6.04 -13.50 4.99
CA ALA A 144 -5.73 -13.47 6.41
C ALA A 144 -4.76 -14.60 6.81
N GLU A 145 -4.92 -15.80 6.26
CA GLU A 145 -4.00 -16.93 6.47
C GLU A 145 -2.60 -16.65 5.90
N LEU A 146 -2.52 -16.02 4.70
CA LEU A 146 -1.26 -15.62 4.10
C LEU A 146 -0.53 -14.57 4.95
N ILE A 147 -1.22 -13.54 5.42
CA ILE A 147 -0.67 -12.50 6.30
C ILE A 147 -0.12 -13.14 7.59
N ALA A 148 -0.93 -13.96 8.28
CA ALA A 148 -0.50 -14.60 9.52
C ALA A 148 0.72 -15.52 9.32
N GLY A 149 0.71 -16.32 8.25
CA GLY A 149 1.82 -17.20 7.91
C GLY A 149 3.09 -16.44 7.50
N TRP A 150 2.95 -15.32 6.80
CA TRP A 150 4.06 -14.46 6.39
C TRP A 150 4.72 -13.77 7.59
N ALA A 151 3.92 -13.07 8.38
CA ALA A 151 4.38 -12.31 9.54
C ALA A 151 5.10 -13.16 10.61
N GLY A 152 4.81 -14.46 10.66
CA GLY A 152 5.47 -15.39 11.59
C GLY A 152 6.83 -15.90 11.13
N ILE A 153 7.17 -15.77 9.84
CA ILE A 153 8.33 -16.44 9.24
C ILE A 153 9.29 -15.47 8.53
N PHE A 154 8.75 -14.46 7.84
CA PHE A 154 9.51 -13.59 6.97
C PHE A 154 9.79 -12.22 7.62
N VAL A 155 10.96 -11.64 7.29
CA VAL A 155 11.33 -10.28 7.74
C VAL A 155 10.94 -9.20 6.76
N VAL A 156 10.67 -9.56 5.50
CA VAL A 156 10.18 -8.64 4.48
C VAL A 156 8.76 -8.22 4.87
N PRO A 157 8.48 -6.91 5.00
CA PRO A 157 7.18 -6.42 5.41
C PRO A 157 6.05 -6.86 4.48
N CYS A 158 4.85 -7.06 5.03
CA CYS A 158 3.67 -7.37 4.24
C CYS A 158 2.56 -6.31 4.39
N VAL A 159 1.88 -6.07 3.28
CA VAL A 159 0.73 -5.19 3.16
C VAL A 159 -0.52 -6.02 2.99
N ALA A 160 -1.55 -5.77 3.79
CA ALA A 160 -2.89 -6.28 3.54
C ALA A 160 -3.60 -5.36 2.55
N TRP A 161 -3.93 -5.89 1.37
CA TRP A 161 -4.37 -5.13 0.21
C TRP A 161 -5.88 -5.14 0.04
N ASN A 162 -6.46 -4.04 -0.45
CA ASN A 162 -7.89 -3.89 -0.74
C ASN A 162 -8.81 -4.09 0.48
N VAL A 163 -8.40 -3.59 1.64
CA VAL A 163 -9.17 -3.70 2.88
C VAL A 163 -10.37 -2.74 2.86
N ASP A 164 -11.58 -3.25 3.02
CA ASP A 164 -12.81 -2.48 2.83
C ASP A 164 -13.49 -2.04 4.15
N SER A 165 -12.99 -2.48 5.32
CA SER A 165 -13.61 -2.12 6.60
C SER A 165 -12.62 -1.97 7.75
N ALA A 166 -13.00 -1.18 8.75
CA ALA A 166 -12.22 -1.00 9.98
C ALA A 166 -12.09 -2.30 10.79
N ALA A 167 -13.10 -3.17 10.76
CA ALA A 167 -13.06 -4.46 11.45
C ALA A 167 -12.06 -5.42 10.80
N GLU A 168 -12.04 -5.48 9.48
CA GLU A 168 -11.08 -6.27 8.72
C GLU A 168 -9.65 -5.73 8.91
N ALA A 169 -9.46 -4.40 8.84
CA ALA A 169 -8.19 -3.76 9.10
C ALA A 169 -7.62 -4.12 10.48
N ALA A 170 -8.45 -4.07 11.53
CA ALA A 170 -8.05 -4.48 12.88
C ALA A 170 -7.68 -5.97 12.94
N ARG A 171 -8.44 -6.84 12.27
CA ARG A 171 -8.16 -8.29 12.19
C ARG A 171 -6.80 -8.55 11.54
N LEU A 172 -6.54 -7.96 10.37
CA LEU A 172 -5.31 -8.18 9.61
C LEU A 172 -4.09 -7.58 10.32
N ALA A 173 -4.23 -6.41 10.95
CA ALA A 173 -3.19 -5.83 11.80
C ALA A 173 -2.86 -6.72 13.00
N ALA A 174 -3.88 -7.34 13.66
CA ALA A 174 -3.67 -8.27 14.75
C ALA A 174 -2.98 -9.57 14.30
N LEU A 175 -3.21 -10.01 13.07
CA LEU A 175 -2.54 -11.17 12.45
C LEU A 175 -1.10 -10.87 12.03
N GLY A 176 -0.68 -9.61 12.03
CA GLY A 176 0.71 -9.22 11.82
C GLY A 176 0.99 -8.51 10.52
N ALA A 177 -0.02 -8.01 9.80
CA ALA A 177 0.23 -7.09 8.70
C ALA A 177 1.06 -5.89 9.18
N ASP A 178 2.06 -5.51 8.40
CA ASP A 178 2.89 -4.34 8.69
C ASP A 178 2.21 -3.07 8.19
N PHE A 179 1.42 -3.21 7.12
CA PHE A 179 0.63 -2.13 6.57
C PHE A 179 -0.78 -2.60 6.19
N ILE A 180 -1.73 -1.68 6.30
CA ILE A 180 -3.10 -1.86 5.80
C ILE A 180 -3.30 -0.90 4.63
N ALA A 181 -3.68 -1.42 3.47
CA ALA A 181 -4.02 -0.64 2.29
C ALA A 181 -5.54 -0.67 2.06
N PRO A 182 -6.27 0.38 2.50
CA PRO A 182 -7.68 0.51 2.18
C PRO A 182 -7.88 0.55 0.66
N SER A 183 -8.96 -0.07 0.18
CA SER A 183 -9.28 -0.05 -1.25
C SER A 183 -9.39 1.38 -1.78
N HIS A 184 -8.88 1.62 -3.00
CA HIS A 184 -8.98 2.93 -3.65
C HIS A 184 -10.44 3.40 -3.85
N LYS A 185 -11.42 2.52 -3.73
CA LYS A 185 -12.85 2.87 -3.78
C LYS A 185 -13.27 3.84 -2.68
N ILE A 186 -12.55 3.87 -1.55
CA ILE A 186 -12.83 4.78 -0.44
C ILE A 186 -12.84 6.25 -0.89
N TRP A 187 -12.10 6.60 -1.95
CA TRP A 187 -12.02 7.96 -2.47
C TRP A 187 -13.20 8.38 -3.35
N ARG A 188 -14.16 7.47 -3.60
CA ARG A 188 -15.35 7.80 -4.40
C ARG A 188 -16.35 8.69 -3.66
N ASP A 189 -16.31 8.63 -2.32
CA ASP A 189 -17.19 9.37 -1.44
C ASP A 189 -16.43 10.54 -0.78
N ASP A 190 -17.11 11.65 -0.54
CA ASP A 190 -16.53 12.82 0.15
C ASP A 190 -16.17 12.53 1.61
N GLU A 191 -16.46 11.32 2.10
CA GLU A 191 -16.17 10.86 3.45
C GLU A 191 -14.81 10.14 3.59
N ALA A 192 -14.00 10.05 2.53
CA ALA A 192 -12.72 9.34 2.56
C ALA A 192 -11.82 9.70 3.76
N PRO A 193 -11.63 10.98 4.12
CA PRO A 193 -10.80 11.32 5.29
C PRO A 193 -11.36 10.74 6.61
N ARG A 194 -12.70 10.69 6.76
CA ARG A 194 -13.35 10.11 7.94
C ARG A 194 -13.16 8.59 7.99
N LEU A 195 -13.41 7.91 6.88
CA LEU A 195 -13.25 6.46 6.78
C LEU A 195 -11.80 6.02 7.01
N ILE A 196 -10.83 6.77 6.46
CA ILE A 196 -9.41 6.54 6.69
C ILE A 196 -9.06 6.70 8.17
N ALA A 197 -9.59 7.73 8.84
CA ALA A 197 -9.38 7.91 10.27
C ALA A 197 -10.02 6.79 11.12
N GLU A 198 -11.18 6.27 10.73
CA GLU A 198 -11.82 5.12 11.38
C GLU A 198 -10.96 3.85 11.25
N ILE A 199 -10.43 3.58 10.06
CA ILE A 199 -9.52 2.45 9.81
C ILE A 199 -8.23 2.63 10.62
N ASP A 200 -7.61 3.80 10.60
CA ASP A 200 -6.39 4.09 11.36
C ASP A 200 -6.59 3.87 12.87
N ASN A 201 -7.72 4.34 13.42
CA ASN A 201 -8.05 4.12 14.82
C ASN A 201 -8.21 2.63 15.15
N ALA A 202 -8.86 1.85 14.27
CA ALA A 202 -9.02 0.41 14.45
C ALA A 202 -7.67 -0.32 14.42
N VAL A 203 -6.80 0.03 13.50
CA VAL A 203 -5.43 -0.51 13.38
C VAL A 203 -4.59 -0.18 14.63
N ARG A 204 -4.65 1.06 15.11
CA ARG A 204 -3.93 1.48 16.34
C ARG A 204 -4.39 0.74 17.60
N GLN A 205 -5.66 0.37 17.65
CA GLN A 205 -6.25 -0.36 18.78
C GLN A 205 -6.04 -1.88 18.68
N ALA A 206 -5.73 -2.38 17.48
CA ALA A 206 -5.46 -3.79 17.26
C ALA A 206 -4.24 -4.24 18.06
N ARG A 207 -4.37 -5.35 18.79
CA ARG A 207 -3.26 -5.99 19.48
C ARG A 207 -2.82 -7.17 18.64
N ARG A 208 -1.52 -7.28 18.37
CA ARG A 208 -0.98 -8.49 17.77
C ARG A 208 -1.36 -9.70 18.64
N ALA A 209 -1.84 -10.76 17.99
CA ALA A 209 -2.00 -12.05 18.67
C ALA A 209 -0.62 -12.52 19.13
N ALA A 210 -0.50 -12.86 20.41
CA ALA A 210 0.74 -13.33 21.01
C ALA A 210 1.05 -14.76 20.59
#